data_d6f9b94cdcf058f064e2f8da0eedc6de
#
_entry.id   d6f9b94cdcf058f064e2f8da0eedc6de
#
_cell.length_a   1.000
_cell.length_b   1.000
_cell.length_c   1.000
_cell.angle_alpha   90.00
_cell.angle_beta   90.00
_cell.angle_gamma   90.00
#
_symmetry.space_group_name_H-M   'P 1'
#
loop_
_entity.id
_entity.type
_entity.pdbx_description
1 polymer ?
#
loop_
_entity_poly.entity_id
_entity_poly.type
_entity_poly.pdbx_seq_one_letter_code
_entity_poly.pdbx_strand_id
1 'polypeptide(L)'
;MKKGLLIGTGIAVAGVAAGVAVSHLITKRLVKFAIGRDLPKSLEKQRPKITQGDRVRKFQERIDKTGKELLEKNIEAVEIKSRDGLRLVGHWYPCENAKRIIVAMHGWRSAWYMDFGMIADFWHNEGCSILFAEQRAQNNSEGEYMTFGYMERYDCLDWINWVNERTEQKYPVYLAGVSMGASTVLMTAGLDLPENVKGVIADCGYTSAYDIWKHVVKDNMKLSYGLRGLMIDRICQKKINTNSKEITTITAMQKTQIPILFIHGTDDKFVPVRMTYENYKACNAPKELLIVPSAIHGQSYDVEQEKYESANKFFWNKYDSSIQ
;
A
#
# COMPACT_ATOMS: atom_id res chain seq x y z
N MET A 1 -21.27 -29.70 -49.88
CA MET A 1 -21.42 -29.44 -48.47
C MET A 1 -20.11 -29.28 -47.67
N LYS A 2 -18.93 -29.73 -48.11
CA LYS A 2 -17.67 -29.63 -47.34
C LYS A 2 -16.94 -28.28 -47.38
N LYS A 3 -17.16 -27.42 -48.41
CA LYS A 3 -16.49 -26.10 -48.51
C LYS A 3 -17.08 -25.00 -47.59
N GLY A 4 -18.37 -25.04 -47.30
CA GLY A 4 -18.99 -24.08 -46.40
C GLY A 4 -18.63 -24.24 -44.94
N LEU A 5 -18.34 -25.46 -44.48
CA LEU A 5 -17.96 -25.77 -43.09
C LEU A 5 -16.52 -25.34 -42.79
N LEU A 6 -15.60 -25.41 -43.76
CA LEU A 6 -14.22 -24.95 -43.63
C LEU A 6 -14.09 -23.43 -43.56
N ILE A 7 -14.95 -22.69 -44.26
CA ILE A 7 -14.97 -21.21 -44.23
C ILE A 7 -15.54 -20.74 -42.89
N GLY A 8 -16.61 -21.37 -42.38
CA GLY A 8 -17.21 -21.00 -41.08
C GLY A 8 -16.28 -21.22 -39.90
N THR A 9 -15.51 -22.33 -39.89
CA THR A 9 -14.51 -22.60 -38.86
C THR A 9 -13.32 -21.67 -38.93
N GLY A 10 -12.87 -21.26 -40.14
CA GLY A 10 -11.79 -20.31 -40.33
C GLY A 10 -12.15 -18.90 -39.80
N ILE A 11 -13.38 -18.42 -40.06
CA ILE A 11 -13.85 -17.12 -39.54
C ILE A 11 -14.02 -17.15 -38.02
N ALA A 12 -14.53 -18.25 -37.46
CA ALA A 12 -14.67 -18.38 -36.01
C ALA A 12 -13.30 -18.40 -35.31
N VAL A 13 -12.31 -19.12 -35.84
CA VAL A 13 -10.94 -19.18 -35.32
C VAL A 13 -10.26 -17.82 -35.44
N ALA A 14 -10.40 -17.10 -36.54
CA ALA A 14 -9.87 -15.74 -36.72
C ALA A 14 -10.50 -14.75 -35.73
N GLY A 15 -11.80 -14.83 -35.50
CA GLY A 15 -12.52 -13.99 -34.53
C GLY A 15 -12.04 -14.24 -33.08
N VAL A 16 -11.86 -15.49 -32.70
CA VAL A 16 -11.31 -15.87 -31.38
C VAL A 16 -9.86 -15.38 -31.23
N ALA A 17 -9.02 -15.57 -32.24
CA ALA A 17 -7.63 -15.09 -32.22
C ALA A 17 -7.53 -13.57 -32.10
N ALA A 18 -8.36 -12.82 -32.82
CA ALA A 18 -8.45 -11.36 -32.72
C ALA A 18 -8.92 -10.92 -31.31
N GLY A 19 -9.93 -11.59 -30.75
CA GLY A 19 -10.42 -11.33 -29.41
C GLY A 19 -9.35 -11.57 -28.33
N VAL A 20 -8.57 -12.66 -28.45
CA VAL A 20 -7.44 -12.96 -27.55
C VAL A 20 -6.33 -11.90 -27.68
N ALA A 21 -5.98 -11.48 -28.90
CA ALA A 21 -4.97 -10.46 -29.13
C ALA A 21 -5.38 -9.10 -28.52
N VAL A 22 -6.63 -8.66 -28.73
CA VAL A 22 -7.18 -7.45 -28.10
C VAL A 22 -7.17 -7.56 -26.59
N SER A 23 -7.62 -8.69 -26.03
CA SER A 23 -7.58 -8.95 -24.58
C SER A 23 -6.16 -8.89 -24.02
N HIS A 24 -5.17 -9.43 -24.74
CA HIS A 24 -3.76 -9.37 -24.38
C HIS A 24 -3.24 -7.92 -24.36
N LEU A 25 -3.54 -7.12 -25.38
CA LEU A 25 -3.13 -5.71 -25.42
C LEU A 25 -3.73 -4.89 -24.28
N ILE A 26 -5.03 -5.08 -23.98
CA ILE A 26 -5.70 -4.44 -22.85
C ILE A 26 -5.00 -4.86 -21.55
N THR A 27 -4.79 -6.17 -21.35
CA THR A 27 -4.15 -6.69 -20.14
C THR A 27 -2.73 -6.13 -19.96
N LYS A 28 -1.94 -6.07 -21.03
CA LYS A 28 -0.59 -5.49 -20.99
C LYS A 28 -0.61 -4.01 -20.58
N ARG A 29 -1.60 -3.24 -21.07
CA ARG A 29 -1.78 -1.83 -20.65
C ARG A 29 -2.21 -1.71 -19.20
N LEU A 30 -3.14 -2.55 -18.74
CA LEU A 30 -3.57 -2.59 -17.34
C LEU A 30 -2.42 -2.92 -16.40
N VAL A 31 -1.60 -3.93 -16.73
CA VAL A 31 -0.43 -4.28 -15.93
C VAL A 31 0.58 -3.14 -15.93
N LYS A 32 0.88 -2.54 -17.10
CA LYS A 32 1.77 -1.37 -17.16
C LYS A 32 1.25 -0.22 -16.29
N PHE A 33 -0.06 0.00 -16.27
CA PHE A 33 -0.67 0.99 -15.39
C PHE A 33 -0.55 0.62 -13.91
N ALA A 34 -0.77 -0.65 -13.55
CA ALA A 34 -0.75 -1.10 -12.17
C ALA A 34 0.66 -1.06 -11.55
N ILE A 35 1.66 -1.62 -12.24
CA ILE A 35 3.00 -1.80 -11.69
C ILE A 35 4.07 -0.83 -12.23
N GLY A 36 3.89 -0.25 -13.42
CA GLY A 36 4.91 0.62 -14.04
C GLY A 36 5.02 1.96 -13.33
N ARG A 37 6.25 2.50 -13.23
CA ARG A 37 6.50 3.85 -12.71
C ARG A 37 5.69 4.91 -13.46
N ASP A 38 5.85 4.93 -14.78
CA ASP A 38 5.25 5.95 -15.63
C ASP A 38 3.79 5.64 -15.95
N LEU A 39 2.94 6.65 -15.85
CA LEU A 39 1.59 6.59 -16.39
C LEU A 39 1.63 6.57 -17.93
N PRO A 40 0.81 5.74 -18.59
CA PRO A 40 0.62 5.89 -20.02
C PRO A 40 0.11 7.31 -20.34
N LYS A 41 0.75 8.02 -21.28
CA LYS A 41 0.40 9.40 -21.67
C LYS A 41 -1.10 9.61 -21.97
N SER A 42 -1.81 8.56 -22.42
CA SER A 42 -3.24 8.59 -22.65
C SER A 42 -4.08 8.71 -21.37
N LEU A 43 -3.52 8.35 -20.21
CA LEU A 43 -4.20 8.38 -18.90
C LEU A 43 -3.79 9.60 -18.07
N GLU A 44 -2.64 10.21 -18.33
CA GLU A 44 -2.23 11.48 -17.70
C GLU A 44 -3.24 12.61 -17.96
N LYS A 45 -3.82 12.64 -19.17
CA LYS A 45 -4.84 13.65 -19.55
C LYS A 45 -6.24 13.32 -19.05
N GLN A 46 -6.49 12.10 -18.61
CA GLN A 46 -7.76 11.62 -18.08
C GLN A 46 -7.69 11.43 -16.55
N ARG A 47 -7.21 12.44 -15.80
CA ARG A 47 -7.71 12.54 -14.44
C ARG A 47 -9.20 12.69 -14.56
N PRO A 48 -10.02 11.69 -14.18
CA PRO A 48 -11.45 11.84 -14.31
C PRO A 48 -11.81 13.09 -13.51
N LYS A 49 -12.45 14.04 -14.18
CA LYS A 49 -13.36 14.97 -13.50
C LYS A 49 -14.54 14.10 -13.06
N ILE A 50 -14.26 13.21 -12.10
CA ILE A 50 -15.32 12.52 -11.39
C ILE A 50 -16.10 13.69 -10.78
N THR A 51 -17.36 13.77 -11.08
CA THR A 51 -18.37 14.49 -10.31
C THR A 51 -18.40 13.80 -8.94
N GLN A 52 -17.34 14.05 -8.17
CA GLN A 52 -17.18 13.53 -6.83
C GLN A 52 -18.20 14.28 -6.00
N GLY A 53 -19.03 13.54 -5.25
CA GLY A 53 -19.94 14.15 -4.29
C GLY A 53 -19.16 15.09 -3.36
N ASP A 54 -19.79 16.09 -2.81
CA ASP A 54 -19.19 17.14 -1.96
C ASP A 54 -18.25 16.59 -0.87
N ARG A 55 -18.55 15.41 -0.35
CA ARG A 55 -17.73 14.74 0.66
C ARG A 55 -16.33 14.39 0.14
N VAL A 56 -16.25 13.78 -1.04
CA VAL A 56 -14.96 13.36 -1.62
C VAL A 56 -14.13 14.58 -2.03
N ARG A 57 -14.78 15.64 -2.50
CA ARG A 57 -14.12 16.90 -2.81
C ARG A 57 -13.52 17.53 -1.55
N LYS A 58 -14.29 17.65 -0.46
CA LYS A 58 -13.80 18.19 0.82
C LYS A 58 -12.66 17.37 1.39
N PHE A 59 -12.73 16.05 1.27
CA PHE A 59 -11.64 15.17 1.69
C PHE A 59 -10.36 15.43 0.88
N GLN A 60 -10.46 15.58 -0.45
CA GLN A 60 -9.31 15.91 -1.29
C GLN A 60 -8.74 17.30 -0.96
N GLU A 61 -9.58 18.30 -0.73
CA GLU A 61 -9.16 19.65 -0.29
C GLU A 61 -8.39 19.60 1.03
N ARG A 62 -8.81 18.74 1.97
CA ARG A 62 -8.08 18.52 3.25
C ARG A 62 -6.74 17.85 3.03
N ILE A 63 -6.67 16.80 2.23
CA ILE A 63 -5.41 16.14 1.85
C ILE A 63 -4.44 17.15 1.25
N ASP A 64 -4.90 17.94 0.28
CA ASP A 64 -4.06 18.92 -0.42
C ASP A 64 -3.56 20.02 0.54
N LYS A 65 -4.41 20.47 1.47
CA LYS A 65 -4.07 21.47 2.46
C LYS A 65 -3.02 20.93 3.47
N THR A 66 -3.33 19.82 4.13
CA THR A 66 -2.46 19.26 5.17
C THR A 66 -1.16 18.70 4.60
N GLY A 67 -1.20 18.20 3.35
CA GLY A 67 0.02 17.80 2.63
C GLY A 67 0.96 18.99 2.37
N LYS A 68 0.42 20.17 2.00
CA LYS A 68 1.23 21.39 1.85
C LYS A 68 1.81 21.84 3.18
N GLU A 69 0.99 21.83 4.25
CA GLU A 69 1.44 22.17 5.61
C GLU A 69 2.57 21.23 6.07
N LEU A 70 2.49 19.95 5.75
CA LEU A 70 3.55 18.99 6.07
C LEU A 70 4.84 19.27 5.28
N LEU A 71 4.75 19.67 4.00
CA LEU A 71 5.90 20.04 3.19
C LEU A 71 6.63 21.30 3.66
N GLU A 72 5.97 22.17 4.44
CA GLU A 72 6.55 23.38 5.03
C GLU A 72 7.29 23.09 6.34
N LYS A 73 7.18 21.88 6.90
CA LYS A 73 7.89 21.48 8.12
C LYS A 73 9.39 21.28 7.85
N ASN A 74 10.20 21.38 8.90
CA ASN A 74 11.63 21.09 8.81
C ASN A 74 11.87 19.58 8.78
N ILE A 75 11.76 19.01 7.59
CA ILE A 75 11.88 17.57 7.32
C ILE A 75 13.12 17.34 6.45
N GLU A 76 14.03 16.49 6.91
CA GLU A 76 15.28 16.17 6.22
C GLU A 76 15.04 15.10 5.14
N ALA A 77 15.41 15.39 3.89
CA ALA A 77 15.44 14.38 2.85
C ALA A 77 16.65 13.46 3.06
N VAL A 78 16.42 12.15 3.04
CA VAL A 78 17.42 11.12 3.30
C VAL A 78 17.36 10.05 2.23
N GLU A 79 18.45 9.34 2.03
CA GLU A 79 18.56 8.29 1.01
C GLU A 79 19.17 7.02 1.58
N ILE A 80 18.70 5.88 1.09
CA ILE A 80 19.34 4.58 1.31
C ILE A 80 19.53 3.86 -0.03
N LYS A 81 20.38 2.85 -0.02
CA LYS A 81 20.49 1.90 -1.10
C LYS A 81 19.78 0.61 -0.70
N SER A 82 18.75 0.23 -1.45
CA SER A 82 18.03 -1.03 -1.22
C SER A 82 18.95 -2.24 -1.47
N ARG A 83 18.55 -3.41 -0.98
CA ARG A 83 19.29 -4.67 -1.16
C ARG A 83 19.50 -5.08 -2.62
N ASP A 84 18.66 -4.62 -3.55
CA ASP A 84 18.78 -4.83 -4.99
C ASP A 84 19.39 -3.63 -5.74
N GLY A 85 19.91 -2.65 -4.97
CA GLY A 85 20.78 -1.58 -5.49
C GLY A 85 20.07 -0.30 -5.90
N LEU A 86 18.74 -0.18 -5.72
CA LEU A 86 18.00 1.05 -6.01
C LEU A 86 18.30 2.12 -4.95
N ARG A 87 18.38 3.38 -5.39
CA ARG A 87 18.38 4.54 -4.50
C ARG A 87 16.92 4.80 -4.07
N LEU A 88 16.65 4.70 -2.77
CA LEU A 88 15.37 5.01 -2.17
C LEU A 88 15.47 6.31 -1.38
N VAL A 89 14.43 7.12 -1.48
CA VAL A 89 14.32 8.42 -0.80
C VAL A 89 13.36 8.31 0.36
N GLY A 90 13.68 8.96 1.45
CA GLY A 90 12.83 9.10 2.62
C GLY A 90 12.89 10.52 3.17
N HIS A 91 11.99 10.82 4.10
CA HIS A 91 11.85 12.13 4.69
C HIS A 91 11.80 11.96 6.20
N TRP A 92 12.89 12.36 6.86
CA TRP A 92 13.05 12.23 8.31
C TRP A 92 12.54 13.48 9.03
N TYR A 93 11.50 13.29 9.84
CA TYR A 93 10.90 14.33 10.69
C TYR A 93 11.25 14.02 12.14
N PRO A 94 12.33 14.62 12.70
CA PRO A 94 12.77 14.37 14.07
C PRO A 94 11.85 15.00 15.09
N CYS A 95 11.68 14.35 16.25
CA CYS A 95 11.05 14.88 17.43
C CYS A 95 12.10 14.99 18.54
N GLU A 96 12.28 16.18 19.13
CA GLU A 96 13.32 16.43 20.16
C GLU A 96 13.17 15.51 21.39
N ASN A 97 11.92 15.28 21.80
CA ASN A 97 11.58 14.43 22.93
C ASN A 97 10.96 13.10 22.45
N ALA A 98 11.61 12.46 21.50
CA ALA A 98 11.09 11.24 20.91
C ALA A 98 10.90 10.14 21.97
N LYS A 99 9.72 9.51 21.96
CA LYS A 99 9.37 8.31 22.71
C LYS A 99 9.43 7.09 21.84
N ARG A 100 9.22 7.25 20.53
CA ARG A 100 9.17 6.17 19.53
C ARG A 100 9.46 6.70 18.12
N ILE A 101 9.66 5.78 17.21
CA ILE A 101 9.84 6.08 15.79
C ILE A 101 8.70 5.44 15.00
N ILE A 102 8.18 6.15 13.99
CA ILE A 102 7.25 5.59 13.01
C ILE A 102 7.95 5.53 11.66
N VAL A 103 8.00 4.34 11.03
CA VAL A 103 8.36 4.16 9.62
C VAL A 103 7.06 4.08 8.82
N ALA A 104 6.79 5.09 8.01
CA ALA A 104 5.51 5.30 7.34
C ALA A 104 5.61 5.03 5.84
N MET A 105 4.79 4.09 5.32
CA MET A 105 4.75 3.63 3.93
C MET A 105 3.47 4.12 3.26
N HIS A 106 3.58 4.99 2.24
CA HIS A 106 2.43 5.56 1.52
C HIS A 106 1.75 4.56 0.56
N GLY A 107 0.57 4.90 0.06
CA GLY A 107 -0.22 4.09 -0.85
C GLY A 107 0.29 4.08 -2.30
N TRP A 108 -0.40 3.29 -3.13
CA TRP A 108 -0.14 3.17 -4.55
C TRP A 108 -0.35 4.51 -5.28
N ARG A 109 0.66 4.97 -6.02
CA ARG A 109 0.65 6.23 -6.78
C ARG A 109 0.27 7.46 -5.97
N SER A 110 0.60 7.43 -4.68
CA SER A 110 0.45 8.53 -3.75
C SER A 110 1.82 9.13 -3.40
N ALA A 111 1.83 10.06 -2.47
CA ALA A 111 3.04 10.63 -1.90
C ALA A 111 2.92 10.66 -0.37
N TRP A 112 4.06 10.60 0.30
CA TRP A 112 4.12 10.60 1.76
C TRP A 112 3.35 11.77 2.40
N TYR A 113 3.49 12.97 1.86
CA TYR A 113 2.82 14.17 2.39
C TYR A 113 1.30 14.16 2.14
N MET A 114 0.82 13.47 1.10
CA MET A 114 -0.61 13.33 0.82
C MET A 114 -1.29 12.32 1.76
N ASP A 115 -0.65 11.18 2.00
CA ASP A 115 -1.25 10.12 2.82
C ASP A 115 -1.10 10.38 4.31
N PHE A 116 -0.05 11.09 4.73
CA PHE A 116 0.24 11.32 6.14
C PHE A 116 0.09 12.76 6.60
N GLY A 117 -0.22 13.71 5.72
CA GLY A 117 -0.36 15.12 6.07
C GLY A 117 -1.35 15.38 7.20
N MET A 118 -2.48 14.69 7.22
CA MET A 118 -3.49 14.88 8.26
C MET A 118 -3.09 14.33 9.63
N ILE A 119 -2.27 13.28 9.69
CA ILE A 119 -1.94 12.58 10.95
C ILE A 119 -0.55 12.92 11.49
N ALA A 120 0.33 13.48 10.66
CA ALA A 120 1.72 13.71 11.02
C ALA A 120 1.91 14.57 12.27
N ASP A 121 1.15 15.64 12.40
CA ASP A 121 1.22 16.53 13.58
C ASP A 121 0.76 15.81 14.86
N PHE A 122 -0.28 14.97 14.78
CA PHE A 122 -0.68 14.14 15.92
C PHE A 122 0.45 13.20 16.34
N TRP A 123 1.04 12.46 15.41
CA TRP A 123 2.14 11.56 15.73
C TRP A 123 3.33 12.30 16.33
N HIS A 124 3.72 13.43 15.73
CA HIS A 124 4.85 14.22 16.21
C HIS A 124 4.60 14.80 17.62
N ASN A 125 3.40 15.32 17.89
CA ASN A 125 3.02 15.85 19.20
C ASN A 125 2.94 14.77 20.29
N GLU A 126 2.67 13.51 19.92
CA GLU A 126 2.70 12.36 20.84
C GLU A 126 4.13 11.80 21.06
N GLY A 127 5.15 12.48 20.54
CA GLY A 127 6.56 12.12 20.71
C GLY A 127 7.04 11.09 19.72
N CYS A 128 6.54 11.11 18.48
CA CYS A 128 7.07 10.25 17.42
C CYS A 128 8.05 11.02 16.54
N SER A 129 9.28 10.52 16.39
CA SER A 129 10.06 10.81 15.19
C SER A 129 9.51 9.99 14.04
N ILE A 130 9.43 10.56 12.83
CA ILE A 130 8.77 9.89 11.72
C ILE A 130 9.71 9.81 10.52
N LEU A 131 9.84 8.64 9.95
CA LEU A 131 10.43 8.45 8.63
C LEU A 131 9.30 8.18 7.63
N PHE A 132 9.05 9.11 6.75
CA PHE A 132 8.15 8.92 5.61
C PHE A 132 8.95 8.36 4.43
N ALA A 133 8.76 7.09 4.09
CA ALA A 133 9.47 6.46 2.99
C ALA A 133 8.73 6.65 1.66
N GLU A 134 9.44 7.07 0.62
CA GLU A 134 8.95 6.99 -0.75
C GLU A 134 9.18 5.57 -1.27
N GLN A 135 8.12 4.85 -1.57
CA GLN A 135 8.23 3.47 -2.02
C GLN A 135 8.87 3.37 -3.41
N ARG A 136 9.56 2.26 -3.69
CA ARG A 136 10.23 2.01 -4.99
C ARG A 136 9.31 2.29 -6.17
N ALA A 137 9.89 2.75 -7.27
CA ALA A 137 9.22 3.13 -8.51
C ALA A 137 8.15 4.23 -8.34
N GLN A 138 8.20 5.01 -7.26
CA GLN A 138 7.30 6.13 -7.00
C GLN A 138 8.08 7.37 -6.54
N ASN A 139 7.53 8.54 -6.83
CA ASN A 139 8.10 9.83 -6.46
C ASN A 139 9.60 9.94 -6.84
N ASN A 140 10.50 10.18 -5.87
CA ASN A 140 11.93 10.33 -6.11
C ASN A 140 12.74 9.03 -5.93
N SER A 141 12.13 7.96 -5.37
CA SER A 141 12.75 6.65 -5.26
C SER A 141 12.91 5.99 -6.63
N GLU A 142 14.03 5.33 -6.86
CA GLU A 142 14.29 4.61 -8.10
C GLU A 142 13.43 3.36 -8.26
N GLY A 143 13.53 2.75 -9.44
CA GLY A 143 12.80 1.55 -9.82
C GLY A 143 11.93 1.76 -11.04
N GLU A 144 11.73 0.71 -11.81
CA GLU A 144 10.87 0.70 -13.00
C GLU A 144 9.45 0.23 -12.66
N TYR A 145 9.33 -0.63 -11.63
CA TYR A 145 8.08 -1.30 -11.27
C TYR A 145 7.80 -1.28 -9.77
N MET A 146 6.55 -1.00 -9.41
CA MET A 146 5.98 -1.29 -8.11
C MET A 146 5.67 -2.79 -8.01
N THR A 147 5.90 -3.40 -6.87
CA THR A 147 5.74 -4.84 -6.68
C THR A 147 4.62 -5.23 -5.71
N PHE A 148 3.81 -4.26 -5.31
CA PHE A 148 2.62 -4.44 -4.44
C PHE A 148 2.93 -5.14 -3.11
N GLY A 149 4.03 -4.76 -2.48
CA GLY A 149 4.49 -5.27 -1.20
C GLY A 149 5.55 -6.37 -1.31
N TYR A 150 5.76 -6.99 -2.47
CA TYR A 150 6.71 -8.09 -2.65
C TYR A 150 8.16 -7.66 -2.35
N MET A 151 8.66 -6.62 -3.00
CA MET A 151 9.99 -6.06 -2.72
C MET A 151 9.91 -4.92 -1.70
N GLU A 152 8.83 -4.15 -1.71
CA GLU A 152 8.62 -3.02 -0.80
C GLU A 152 8.72 -3.42 0.69
N ARG A 153 8.37 -4.67 1.04
CA ARG A 153 8.55 -5.20 2.42
C ARG A 153 10.02 -5.25 2.84
N TYR A 154 10.91 -5.47 1.89
CA TYR A 154 12.35 -5.45 2.15
C TYR A 154 12.89 -4.03 2.21
N ASP A 155 12.36 -3.13 1.38
CA ASP A 155 12.69 -1.70 1.47
C ASP A 155 12.28 -1.14 2.83
N CYS A 156 11.10 -1.56 3.33
CA CYS A 156 10.63 -1.19 4.66
C CYS A 156 11.60 -1.71 5.75
N LEU A 157 12.10 -2.94 5.63
CA LEU A 157 13.14 -3.47 6.54
C LEU A 157 14.46 -2.69 6.42
N ASP A 158 14.88 -2.32 5.22
CA ASP A 158 16.07 -1.52 5.02
C ASP A 158 15.92 -0.12 5.67
N TRP A 159 14.72 0.48 5.63
CA TRP A 159 14.40 1.71 6.35
C TRP A 159 14.36 1.54 7.88
N ILE A 160 13.88 0.40 8.39
CA ILE A 160 13.95 0.06 9.83
C ILE A 160 15.41 0.03 10.27
N ASN A 161 16.29 -0.60 9.49
CA ASN A 161 17.72 -0.66 9.80
C ASN A 161 18.34 0.76 9.79
N TRP A 162 17.99 1.59 8.83
CA TRP A 162 18.46 2.97 8.76
C TRP A 162 18.06 3.81 9.98
N VAL A 163 16.79 3.74 10.44
CA VAL A 163 16.38 4.46 11.65
C VAL A 163 17.06 3.91 12.89
N ASN A 164 17.31 2.62 12.95
CA ASN A 164 18.04 1.97 14.05
C ASN A 164 19.51 2.42 14.11
N GLU A 165 20.20 2.47 12.97
CA GLU A 165 21.57 3.00 12.90
C GLU A 165 21.62 4.46 13.31
N ARG A 166 20.71 5.29 12.79
CA ARG A 166 20.65 6.72 13.06
C ARG A 166 20.38 7.04 14.54
N THR A 167 19.59 6.21 15.22
CA THR A 167 19.15 6.43 16.59
C THR A 167 19.82 5.51 17.60
N GLU A 168 20.84 4.74 17.16
CA GLU A 168 21.51 3.73 18.00
C GLU A 168 20.53 2.75 18.68
N GLN A 169 19.44 2.44 17.96
CA GLN A 169 18.36 1.52 18.38
C GLN A 169 17.70 1.88 19.74
N LYS A 170 17.72 3.16 20.13
CA LYS A 170 17.24 3.62 21.46
C LYS A 170 15.73 3.62 21.60
N TYR A 171 14.99 3.58 20.51
CA TYR A 171 13.55 3.80 20.52
C TYR A 171 12.76 2.59 20.00
N PRO A 172 11.55 2.33 20.53
CA PRO A 172 10.62 1.43 19.89
C PRO A 172 10.24 1.94 18.51
N VAL A 173 10.20 1.03 17.54
CA VAL A 173 9.83 1.32 16.14
C VAL A 173 8.44 0.76 15.87
N TYR A 174 7.58 1.58 15.30
CA TYR A 174 6.28 1.19 14.75
C TYR A 174 6.27 1.36 13.24
N LEU A 175 5.67 0.42 12.55
CA LEU A 175 5.46 0.51 11.11
C LEU A 175 4.05 1.04 10.88
N ALA A 176 3.89 2.04 10.03
CA ALA A 176 2.58 2.55 9.66
C ALA A 176 2.41 2.52 8.13
N GLY A 177 1.22 2.22 7.65
CA GLY A 177 0.97 2.23 6.22
C GLY A 177 -0.48 2.44 5.85
N VAL A 178 -0.69 3.01 4.66
CA VAL A 178 -2.01 3.23 4.07
C VAL A 178 -2.10 2.46 2.75
N SER A 179 -3.19 1.73 2.53
CA SER A 179 -3.48 1.02 1.26
C SER A 179 -2.35 0.05 0.87
N MET A 180 -1.63 0.29 -0.24
CA MET A 180 -0.45 -0.51 -0.63
C MET A 180 0.62 -0.47 0.46
N GLY A 181 0.83 0.69 1.11
CA GLY A 181 1.74 0.81 2.24
C GLY A 181 1.32 -0.03 3.45
N ALA A 182 0.02 -0.12 3.73
CA ALA A 182 -0.51 -1.00 4.77
C ALA A 182 -0.22 -2.47 4.47
N SER A 183 -0.43 -2.90 3.23
CA SER A 183 -0.08 -4.26 2.81
C SER A 183 1.44 -4.51 2.86
N THR A 184 2.24 -3.50 2.53
CA THR A 184 3.71 -3.54 2.66
C THR A 184 4.12 -3.78 4.10
N VAL A 185 3.66 -2.97 5.07
CA VAL A 185 4.04 -3.15 6.49
C VAL A 185 3.51 -4.46 7.09
N LEU A 186 2.33 -4.93 6.65
CA LEU A 186 1.83 -6.26 7.03
C LEU A 186 2.73 -7.39 6.51
N MET A 187 3.20 -7.30 5.25
CA MET A 187 4.14 -8.28 4.70
C MET A 187 5.51 -8.19 5.36
N THR A 188 5.95 -6.97 5.72
CA THR A 188 7.20 -6.74 6.48
C THR A 188 7.14 -7.42 7.85
N ALA A 189 5.99 -7.36 8.53
CA ALA A 189 5.79 -8.01 9.84
C ALA A 189 5.96 -9.54 9.82
N GLY A 190 5.93 -10.17 8.66
CA GLY A 190 6.22 -11.60 8.49
C GLY A 190 7.70 -11.92 8.23
N LEU A 191 8.60 -10.94 8.27
CA LEU A 191 10.05 -11.09 8.18
C LEU A 191 10.67 -11.16 9.58
N ASP A 192 11.95 -11.53 9.64
CA ASP A 192 12.76 -11.40 10.85
C ASP A 192 13.06 -9.91 11.07
N LEU A 193 12.46 -9.31 12.09
CA LEU A 193 12.57 -7.89 12.40
C LEU A 193 13.45 -7.67 13.65
N PRO A 194 14.13 -6.50 13.76
CA PRO A 194 14.80 -6.08 14.97
C PRO A 194 13.83 -6.08 16.18
N GLU A 195 14.34 -6.44 17.36
CA GLU A 195 13.55 -6.60 18.60
C GLU A 195 12.82 -5.32 19.05
N ASN A 196 13.34 -4.16 18.65
CA ASN A 196 12.71 -2.88 18.95
C ASN A 196 11.54 -2.53 18.03
N VAL A 197 11.19 -3.34 17.02
CA VAL A 197 9.94 -3.19 16.28
C VAL A 197 8.78 -3.71 17.12
N LYS A 198 7.92 -2.81 17.62
CA LYS A 198 6.90 -3.10 18.63
C LYS A 198 5.48 -3.23 18.11
N GLY A 199 5.23 -2.79 16.89
CA GLY A 199 3.88 -2.91 16.32
C GLY A 199 3.75 -2.38 14.90
N VAL A 200 2.60 -2.69 14.32
CA VAL A 200 2.21 -2.26 12.97
C VAL A 200 0.85 -1.60 13.03
N ILE A 201 0.68 -0.47 12.34
CA ILE A 201 -0.58 0.25 12.14
C ILE A 201 -0.90 0.18 10.64
N ALA A 202 -1.92 -0.60 10.27
CA ALA A 202 -2.25 -0.89 8.88
C ALA A 202 -3.66 -0.39 8.55
N ASP A 203 -3.75 0.72 7.79
CA ASP A 203 -5.02 1.29 7.34
C ASP A 203 -5.33 0.87 5.90
N CYS A 204 -6.50 0.27 5.68
CA CYS A 204 -7.08 -0.19 4.42
C CYS A 204 -6.16 -1.07 3.53
N GLY A 205 -5.39 -1.99 4.16
CA GLY A 205 -4.53 -2.92 3.44
C GLY A 205 -5.30 -4.08 2.78
N TYR A 206 -4.79 -4.55 1.63
CA TYR A 206 -5.33 -5.72 0.92
C TYR A 206 -4.62 -7.02 1.32
N THR A 207 -5.18 -8.17 0.89
CA THR A 207 -4.68 -9.52 1.22
C THR A 207 -3.54 -9.98 0.33
N SER A 208 -3.57 -9.62 -0.95
CA SER A 208 -2.54 -9.94 -1.96
C SER A 208 -2.68 -9.06 -3.19
N ALA A 209 -1.62 -8.97 -4.00
CA ALA A 209 -1.70 -8.34 -5.32
C ALA A 209 -2.77 -9.01 -6.20
N TYR A 210 -2.89 -10.34 -6.13
CA TYR A 210 -3.92 -11.09 -6.85
C TYR A 210 -5.33 -10.65 -6.48
N ASP A 211 -5.63 -10.57 -5.18
CA ASP A 211 -6.98 -10.28 -4.72
C ASP A 211 -7.41 -8.85 -5.03
N ILE A 212 -6.51 -7.88 -4.83
CA ILE A 212 -6.82 -6.49 -5.17
C ILE A 212 -6.97 -6.29 -6.68
N TRP A 213 -6.10 -6.87 -7.51
CA TRP A 213 -6.22 -6.76 -8.96
C TRP A 213 -7.46 -7.47 -9.50
N LYS A 214 -7.79 -8.65 -8.93
CA LYS A 214 -9.03 -9.36 -9.27
C LYS A 214 -10.25 -8.54 -8.92
N HIS A 215 -10.28 -7.91 -7.74
CA HIS A 215 -11.36 -7.03 -7.33
C HIS A 215 -11.48 -5.82 -8.27
N VAL A 216 -10.40 -5.10 -8.52
CA VAL A 216 -10.41 -3.92 -9.40
C VAL A 216 -10.86 -4.29 -10.82
N VAL A 217 -10.30 -5.34 -11.41
CA VAL A 217 -10.66 -5.75 -12.78
C VAL A 217 -12.10 -6.24 -12.87
N LYS A 218 -12.52 -7.11 -11.92
CA LYS A 218 -13.83 -7.74 -11.96
C LYS A 218 -14.94 -6.81 -11.47
N ASP A 219 -14.74 -6.24 -10.27
CA ASP A 219 -15.82 -5.58 -9.55
C ASP A 219 -15.88 -4.07 -9.85
N ASN A 220 -14.73 -3.41 -10.09
CA ASN A 220 -14.70 -1.99 -10.41
C ASN A 220 -14.76 -1.74 -11.93
N MET A 221 -13.96 -2.47 -12.73
CA MET A 221 -13.92 -2.29 -14.19
C MET A 221 -14.95 -3.15 -14.94
N LYS A 222 -15.64 -4.08 -14.26
CA LYS A 222 -16.61 -5.03 -14.83
C LYS A 222 -16.03 -5.89 -15.98
N LEU A 223 -14.76 -6.24 -15.90
CA LEU A 223 -14.07 -7.09 -16.86
C LEU A 223 -13.87 -8.51 -16.32
N SER A 224 -13.87 -9.52 -17.21
CA SER A 224 -13.55 -10.91 -16.83
C SER A 224 -12.09 -11.01 -16.38
N TYR A 225 -11.83 -11.62 -15.22
CA TYR A 225 -10.47 -11.84 -14.71
C TYR A 225 -9.85 -13.15 -15.22
N GLY A 226 -10.57 -14.23 -15.34
CA GLY A 226 -10.18 -15.57 -15.84
C GLY A 226 -8.82 -15.68 -16.56
N LEU A 227 -8.83 -15.80 -17.89
CA LEU A 227 -7.61 -15.84 -18.71
C LEU A 227 -6.72 -14.61 -18.56
N ARG A 228 -7.31 -13.44 -18.22
CA ARG A 228 -6.58 -12.19 -17.98
C ARG A 228 -5.68 -12.32 -16.75
N GLY A 229 -6.12 -12.99 -15.68
CA GLY A 229 -5.29 -13.29 -14.50
C GLY A 229 -4.03 -14.08 -14.85
N LEU A 230 -4.14 -15.11 -15.71
CA LEU A 230 -2.98 -15.85 -16.19
C LEU A 230 -2.01 -14.99 -17.01
N MET A 231 -2.54 -14.06 -17.80
CA MET A 231 -1.71 -13.12 -18.57
C MET A 231 -1.00 -12.13 -17.64
N ILE A 232 -1.70 -11.63 -16.61
CA ILE A 232 -1.14 -10.75 -15.57
C ILE A 232 0.04 -11.45 -14.89
N ASP A 233 -0.16 -12.66 -14.37
CA ASP A 233 0.89 -13.42 -13.68
C ASP A 233 2.12 -13.64 -14.59
N ARG A 234 1.94 -13.98 -15.87
CA ARG A 234 3.05 -14.13 -16.82
C ARG A 234 3.82 -12.83 -17.07
N ILE A 235 3.12 -11.71 -17.14
CA ILE A 235 3.77 -10.40 -17.34
C ILE A 235 4.53 -10.00 -16.09
N CYS A 236 3.95 -10.19 -14.91
CA CYS A 236 4.59 -9.91 -13.63
C CYS A 236 5.82 -10.78 -13.43
N GLN A 237 5.74 -12.10 -13.71
CA GLN A 237 6.90 -13.00 -13.63
C GLN A 237 8.07 -12.50 -14.48
N LYS A 238 7.80 -11.98 -15.69
CA LYS A 238 8.85 -11.46 -16.58
C LYS A 238 9.43 -10.11 -16.13
N LYS A 239 8.66 -9.28 -15.45
CA LYS A 239 9.03 -7.89 -15.13
C LYS A 239 9.55 -7.70 -13.72
N ILE A 240 8.97 -8.39 -12.77
CA ILE A 240 9.27 -8.25 -11.34
C ILE A 240 9.63 -9.57 -10.67
N ASN A 241 9.87 -10.61 -11.46
CA ASN A 241 10.29 -11.96 -11.03
C ASN A 241 9.41 -12.59 -9.94
N THR A 242 8.12 -12.28 -9.93
CA THR A 242 7.12 -12.86 -9.03
C THR A 242 5.76 -12.92 -9.69
N ASN A 243 4.87 -13.73 -9.14
CA ASN A 243 3.46 -13.74 -9.51
C ASN A 243 2.61 -13.09 -8.41
N SER A 244 1.38 -12.75 -8.76
CA SER A 244 0.50 -12.00 -7.86
C SER A 244 0.04 -12.76 -6.61
N LYS A 245 0.27 -14.07 -6.52
CA LYS A 245 -0.16 -14.97 -5.44
C LYS A 245 0.97 -15.42 -4.53
N GLU A 246 2.22 -15.19 -4.92
CA GLU A 246 3.38 -15.77 -4.25
C GLU A 246 3.55 -15.26 -2.82
N ILE A 247 3.32 -13.97 -2.61
CA ILE A 247 3.43 -13.35 -1.31
C ILE A 247 2.09 -12.69 -0.96
N THR A 248 1.60 -12.99 0.23
CA THR A 248 0.33 -12.45 0.74
C THR A 248 0.50 -11.92 2.15
N THR A 249 -0.31 -10.94 2.52
CA THR A 249 -0.38 -10.50 3.92
C THR A 249 -0.91 -11.62 4.81
N ILE A 250 -1.78 -12.50 4.28
CA ILE A 250 -2.32 -13.65 5.03
C ILE A 250 -1.18 -14.54 5.54
N THR A 251 -0.24 -14.92 4.67
CA THR A 251 0.92 -15.76 5.06
C THR A 251 1.85 -15.04 6.02
N ALA A 252 1.99 -13.71 5.91
CA ALA A 252 2.76 -12.89 6.85
C ALA A 252 2.06 -12.84 8.22
N MET A 253 0.74 -12.64 8.25
CA MET A 253 -0.05 -12.60 9.49
C MET A 253 -0.06 -13.93 10.24
N GLN A 254 0.04 -15.05 9.56
CA GLN A 254 0.18 -16.38 10.20
C GLN A 254 1.55 -16.58 10.86
N LYS A 255 2.57 -15.85 10.44
CA LYS A 255 3.95 -15.98 10.93
C LYS A 255 4.33 -14.94 11.97
N THR A 256 3.77 -13.74 11.85
CA THR A 256 4.15 -12.60 12.69
C THR A 256 3.88 -12.84 14.17
N GLN A 257 4.78 -12.31 15.01
CA GLN A 257 4.59 -12.17 16.44
C GLN A 257 4.41 -10.69 16.84
N ILE A 258 4.60 -9.77 15.88
CA ILE A 258 4.51 -8.33 16.10
C ILE A 258 3.03 -7.92 16.24
N PRO A 259 2.64 -7.17 17.28
CA PRO A 259 1.28 -6.67 17.45
C PRO A 259 0.80 -5.83 16.27
N ILE A 260 -0.46 -5.96 15.89
CA ILE A 260 -1.03 -5.28 14.72
C ILE A 260 -2.29 -4.50 15.11
N LEU A 261 -2.34 -3.21 14.77
CA LEU A 261 -3.56 -2.40 14.75
C LEU A 261 -4.08 -2.35 13.30
N PHE A 262 -5.18 -3.03 13.04
CA PHE A 262 -5.89 -2.98 11.77
C PHE A 262 -6.93 -1.87 11.79
N ILE A 263 -6.95 -1.05 10.73
CA ILE A 263 -7.92 0.05 10.56
C ILE A 263 -8.55 -0.06 9.17
N HIS A 264 -9.85 0.22 9.02
CA HIS A 264 -10.50 0.25 7.71
C HIS A 264 -11.86 0.95 7.74
N GLY A 265 -12.18 1.64 6.65
CA GLY A 265 -13.49 2.24 6.42
C GLY A 265 -14.50 1.24 5.82
N THR A 266 -15.78 1.27 6.27
CA THR A 266 -16.80 0.33 5.77
C THR A 266 -17.18 0.54 4.32
N ASP A 267 -17.08 1.78 3.81
CA ASP A 267 -17.54 2.17 2.48
C ASP A 267 -16.40 2.16 1.44
N ASP A 268 -15.26 1.56 1.79
CA ASP A 268 -14.15 1.39 0.87
C ASP A 268 -14.51 0.40 -0.26
N LYS A 269 -14.66 0.96 -1.47
CA LYS A 269 -14.96 0.21 -2.71
C LYS A 269 -13.71 -0.12 -3.50
N PHE A 270 -12.55 0.49 -3.15
CA PHE A 270 -11.30 0.25 -3.83
C PHE A 270 -10.55 -0.93 -3.23
N VAL A 271 -10.36 -0.94 -1.90
CA VAL A 271 -9.93 -2.11 -1.14
C VAL A 271 -11.08 -2.53 -0.22
N PRO A 272 -11.81 -3.60 -0.50
CA PRO A 272 -12.96 -3.98 0.32
C PRO A 272 -12.58 -4.30 1.76
N VAL A 273 -13.33 -3.78 2.74
CA VAL A 273 -13.10 -3.98 4.18
C VAL A 273 -13.00 -5.47 4.58
N ARG A 274 -13.61 -6.39 3.79
CA ARG A 274 -13.47 -7.84 4.00
C ARG A 274 -12.01 -8.31 3.98
N MET A 275 -11.12 -7.64 3.20
CA MET A 275 -9.70 -7.99 3.16
C MET A 275 -9.00 -7.71 4.50
N THR A 276 -9.39 -6.64 5.20
CA THR A 276 -8.92 -6.41 6.58
C THR A 276 -9.45 -7.45 7.55
N TYR A 277 -10.71 -7.87 7.44
CA TYR A 277 -11.22 -8.97 8.27
C TYR A 277 -10.50 -10.30 8.00
N GLU A 278 -10.15 -10.59 6.74
CA GLU A 278 -9.36 -11.76 6.37
C GLU A 278 -7.95 -11.70 6.99
N ASN A 279 -7.26 -10.53 6.91
CA ASN A 279 -5.98 -10.29 7.55
C ASN A 279 -6.06 -10.42 9.07
N TYR A 280 -7.05 -9.79 9.69
CA TYR A 280 -7.29 -9.87 11.14
C TYR A 280 -7.50 -11.30 11.58
N LYS A 281 -8.32 -12.07 10.87
CA LYS A 281 -8.59 -13.48 11.17
C LYS A 281 -7.32 -14.34 11.05
N ALA A 282 -6.48 -14.07 10.07
CA ALA A 282 -5.25 -14.83 9.82
C ALA A 282 -4.11 -14.49 10.81
N CYS A 283 -4.18 -13.33 11.46
CA CYS A 283 -3.13 -12.85 12.35
C CYS A 283 -3.06 -13.67 13.63
N ASN A 284 -1.89 -14.28 13.89
CA ASN A 284 -1.62 -15.05 15.12
C ASN A 284 -1.06 -14.18 16.25
N ALA A 285 -0.54 -12.98 15.95
CA ALA A 285 -0.03 -12.05 16.93
C ALA A 285 -1.17 -11.34 17.70
N PRO A 286 -0.85 -10.64 18.81
CA PRO A 286 -1.77 -9.70 19.44
C PRO A 286 -2.28 -8.68 18.43
N LYS A 287 -3.57 -8.38 18.47
CA LYS A 287 -4.20 -7.56 17.42
C LYS A 287 -5.35 -6.74 17.94
N GLU A 288 -5.49 -5.54 17.37
CA GLU A 288 -6.59 -4.61 17.61
C GLU A 288 -7.26 -4.29 16.27
N LEU A 289 -8.52 -3.86 16.32
CA LEU A 289 -9.31 -3.57 15.11
C LEU A 289 -10.13 -2.30 15.30
N LEU A 290 -9.93 -1.34 14.42
CA LEU A 290 -10.77 -0.13 14.31
C LEU A 290 -11.49 -0.14 12.95
N ILE A 291 -12.79 -0.35 12.97
CA ILE A 291 -13.64 -0.20 11.77
C ILE A 291 -14.34 1.14 11.84
N VAL A 292 -14.17 1.94 10.80
CA VAL A 292 -14.73 3.29 10.71
C VAL A 292 -15.95 3.29 9.80
N PRO A 293 -17.17 3.45 10.37
CA PRO A 293 -18.40 3.49 9.58
C PRO A 293 -18.37 4.61 8.54
N SER A 294 -18.88 4.30 7.36
CA SER A 294 -19.02 5.24 6.25
C SER A 294 -17.71 5.78 5.65
N ALA A 295 -16.54 5.53 6.22
CA ALA A 295 -15.28 5.96 5.62
C ALA A 295 -15.00 5.22 4.32
N ILE A 296 -14.62 5.96 3.27
CA ILE A 296 -14.14 5.44 1.99
C ILE A 296 -12.63 5.17 2.07
N HIS A 297 -12.03 4.74 0.96
CA HIS A 297 -10.60 4.40 0.89
C HIS A 297 -9.68 5.51 1.42
N GLY A 298 -8.83 5.18 2.41
CA GLY A 298 -7.89 6.11 3.04
C GLY A 298 -8.52 7.22 3.89
N GLN A 299 -9.85 7.16 4.16
CA GLN A 299 -10.57 8.23 4.84
C GLN A 299 -10.81 7.96 6.34
N SER A 300 -10.25 6.89 6.89
CA SER A 300 -10.53 6.49 8.28
C SER A 300 -10.21 7.60 9.28
N TYR A 301 -9.04 8.25 9.14
CA TYR A 301 -8.63 9.37 10.00
C TYR A 301 -9.54 10.59 9.85
N ASP A 302 -9.90 10.96 8.61
CA ASP A 302 -10.77 12.13 8.35
C ASP A 302 -12.17 12.01 8.95
N VAL A 303 -12.72 10.78 9.01
CA VAL A 303 -14.10 10.53 9.46
C VAL A 303 -14.19 10.39 10.97
N GLU A 304 -13.24 9.72 11.61
CA GLU A 304 -13.26 9.41 13.05
C GLU A 304 -11.90 9.71 13.69
N GLN A 305 -11.46 10.97 13.56
CA GLN A 305 -10.13 11.42 14.02
C GLN A 305 -9.88 11.04 15.48
N GLU A 306 -10.78 11.36 16.40
CA GLU A 306 -10.59 11.10 17.84
C GLU A 306 -10.47 9.60 18.14
N LYS A 307 -11.27 8.76 17.46
CA LYS A 307 -11.18 7.30 17.64
C LYS A 307 -9.89 6.75 17.07
N TYR A 308 -9.46 7.27 15.93
CA TYR A 308 -8.21 6.86 15.30
C TYR A 308 -7.01 7.21 16.19
N GLU A 309 -6.96 8.43 16.71
CA GLU A 309 -5.92 8.90 17.64
C GLU A 309 -5.94 8.11 18.96
N SER A 310 -7.14 7.87 19.52
CA SER A 310 -7.31 7.06 20.72
C SER A 310 -6.84 5.62 20.52
N ALA A 311 -7.11 5.02 19.36
CA ALA A 311 -6.66 3.66 19.01
C ALA A 311 -5.12 3.61 18.92
N ASN A 312 -4.47 4.63 18.32
CA ASN A 312 -3.01 4.71 18.28
C ASN A 312 -2.41 4.85 19.69
N LYS A 313 -2.95 5.75 20.53
CA LYS A 313 -2.48 5.94 21.92
C LYS A 313 -2.63 4.66 22.74
N PHE A 314 -3.79 4.00 22.64
CA PHE A 314 -4.02 2.71 23.32
C PHE A 314 -3.01 1.66 22.88
N PHE A 315 -2.76 1.55 21.56
CA PHE A 315 -1.84 0.60 20.99
C PHE A 315 -0.41 0.84 21.46
N TRP A 316 0.08 2.07 21.43
CA TRP A 316 1.41 2.42 21.93
C TRP A 316 1.53 2.16 23.43
N ASN A 317 0.59 2.64 24.24
CA ASN A 317 0.63 2.44 25.71
C ASN A 317 0.68 0.96 26.09
N LYS A 318 0.07 0.10 25.28
CA LYS A 318 0.07 -1.35 25.51
C LYS A 318 1.41 -2.01 25.20
N TYR A 319 2.15 -1.48 24.22
CA TYR A 319 3.34 -2.14 23.67
C TYR A 319 4.67 -1.36 23.85
N ASP A 320 4.65 -0.07 24.20
CA ASP A 320 5.88 0.69 24.53
C ASP A 320 6.57 0.20 25.80
N SER A 321 5.80 -0.30 26.78
CA SER A 321 6.30 -0.68 28.12
C SER A 321 7.19 -1.92 28.13
N SER A 322 7.52 -2.49 27.01
CA SER A 322 8.40 -3.66 26.89
C SER A 322 9.90 -3.32 26.75
N ILE A 323 10.27 -2.04 27.00
CA ILE A 323 11.68 -1.62 27.08
C ILE A 323 11.95 -1.22 28.52
N GLN A 324 12.21 -2.20 29.37
CA GLN A 324 12.91 -2.08 30.66
C GLN A 324 14.10 -3.00 30.66
#